data_f7ada70a11084f703329fc410ce25dc0
#
_entry.id   f7ada70a11084f703329fc410ce25dc0
#
_cell.length_a   1.000
_cell.length_b   1.000
_cell.length_c   1.000
_cell.angle_alpha   90.00
_cell.angle_beta   90.00
_cell.angle_gamma   90.00
#
_symmetry.space_group_name_H-M   'P 1'
#
loop_
_entity.id
_entity.type
_entity.pdbx_description
1 polymer ?
#
loop_
_entity_poly.entity_id
_entity_poly.type
_entity_poly.pdbx_seq_one_letter_code
_entity_poly.pdbx_strand_id
1 'polypeptide(L)'
;MRKIRIAIVGVGNCASSLVQGINFYQGSSANGAGVGLMHRQIGSYRPGDIEVVAAFDIDRRKVGLDVSRAIFAPPNCTKVFCEKINLTGAIVKMGCVFDSYAPHMREQDPLRTFLPLEKESTREQIVSELRDSCAEMLVNYLPVGSEEATRFYAGCALEAGLAFVNNIPVFIASDPVWAKRFADKNLQIGRASCRERV
;
A
#
# COMPACT_ATOMS: atom_id res chain seq x y z
N MET A 1 -22.50 -4.57 -4.79
CA MET A 1 -21.82 -4.85 -3.51
C MET A 1 -21.01 -3.64 -3.13
N ARG A 2 -20.84 -3.35 -1.83
CA ARG A 2 -19.98 -2.27 -1.35
C ARG A 2 -18.52 -2.67 -1.60
N LYS A 3 -17.72 -1.79 -2.18
CA LYS A 3 -16.27 -1.98 -2.35
C LYS A 3 -15.53 -1.61 -1.07
N ILE A 4 -14.37 -2.23 -0.86
CA ILE A 4 -13.41 -1.85 0.17
C ILE A 4 -12.37 -0.96 -0.50
N ARG A 5 -12.40 0.33 -0.21
CA ARG A 5 -11.52 1.32 -0.83
C ARG A 5 -10.25 1.48 -0.01
N ILE A 6 -9.12 1.19 -0.63
CA ILE A 6 -7.83 1.26 0.02
C ILE A 6 -6.92 2.31 -0.62
N ALA A 7 -6.15 2.98 0.20
CA ALA A 7 -4.97 3.73 -0.21
C ALA A 7 -3.72 2.88 0.05
N ILE A 8 -2.68 3.05 -0.76
CA ILE A 8 -1.40 2.33 -0.62
C ILE A 8 -0.27 3.33 -0.45
N VAL A 9 0.63 3.09 0.50
CA VAL A 9 1.92 3.75 0.56
C VAL A 9 3.04 2.75 0.33
N GLY A 10 3.90 3.03 -0.67
CA GLY A 10 4.91 2.13 -1.20
C GLY A 10 4.36 1.23 -2.32
N VAL A 11 4.48 1.69 -3.58
CA VAL A 11 4.04 0.96 -4.77
C VAL A 11 5.16 0.02 -5.25
N GLY A 12 5.66 -0.79 -4.30
CA GLY A 12 6.72 -1.77 -4.50
C GLY A 12 6.21 -3.16 -4.87
N ASN A 13 7.05 -4.17 -4.62
CA ASN A 13 6.76 -5.57 -4.93
C ASN A 13 5.48 -6.09 -4.25
N CYS A 14 5.25 -5.71 -2.98
CA CYS A 14 4.05 -6.13 -2.24
C CYS A 14 2.78 -5.51 -2.86
N ALA A 15 2.80 -4.24 -3.21
CA ALA A 15 1.70 -3.58 -3.89
C ALA A 15 1.44 -4.21 -5.28
N SER A 16 2.51 -4.53 -6.02
CA SER A 16 2.42 -5.24 -7.31
C SER A 16 1.70 -6.59 -7.13
N SER A 17 2.10 -7.39 -6.14
CA SER A 17 1.45 -8.67 -5.87
C SER A 17 -0.03 -8.50 -5.47
N LEU A 18 -0.36 -7.50 -4.65
CA LEU A 18 -1.74 -7.23 -4.25
C LEU A 18 -2.61 -6.85 -5.44
N VAL A 19 -2.19 -5.88 -6.24
CA VAL A 19 -2.99 -5.37 -7.37
C VAL A 19 -3.16 -6.42 -8.46
N GLN A 20 -2.10 -7.18 -8.76
CA GLN A 20 -2.20 -8.34 -9.66
C GLN A 20 -3.18 -9.37 -9.09
N GLY A 21 -3.10 -9.68 -7.79
CA GLY A 21 -3.97 -10.65 -7.12
C GLY A 21 -5.44 -10.24 -7.17
N ILE A 22 -5.77 -8.98 -6.90
CA ILE A 22 -7.14 -8.45 -7.01
C ILE A 22 -7.71 -8.73 -8.40
N ASN A 23 -6.95 -8.39 -9.46
CA ASN A 23 -7.40 -8.57 -10.85
C ASN A 23 -7.47 -10.06 -11.23
N PHE A 24 -6.49 -10.86 -10.84
CA PHE A 24 -6.44 -12.29 -11.11
C PHE A 24 -7.68 -13.02 -10.55
N TYR A 25 -8.02 -12.77 -9.28
CA TYR A 25 -9.15 -13.41 -8.64
C TYR A 25 -10.51 -12.83 -9.04
N GLN A 26 -10.55 -11.62 -9.58
CA GLN A 26 -11.77 -11.01 -10.13
C GLN A 26 -12.19 -11.68 -11.44
N GLY A 27 -11.23 -12.04 -12.30
CA GLY A 27 -11.49 -12.69 -13.60
C GLY A 27 -11.71 -14.20 -13.55
N SER A 28 -11.43 -14.83 -12.43
CA SER A 28 -11.48 -16.29 -12.31
C SER A 28 -12.89 -16.80 -12.12
N SER A 29 -13.56 -17.19 -13.21
CA SER A 29 -14.80 -17.94 -13.21
C SER A 29 -14.66 -19.28 -12.46
N ALA A 30 -15.75 -19.73 -11.90
CA ALA A 30 -16.05 -20.83 -10.98
C ALA A 30 -15.20 -22.14 -10.96
N ASN A 31 -14.33 -22.44 -11.90
CA ASN A 31 -13.78 -23.80 -12.11
C ASN A 31 -12.32 -24.04 -11.72
N GLY A 32 -11.70 -23.21 -10.93
CA GLY A 32 -10.30 -23.40 -10.51
C GLY A 32 -9.81 -22.29 -9.60
N ALA A 33 -10.58 -21.32 -9.44
CA ALA A 33 -10.27 -20.04 -8.87
C ALA A 33 -10.35 -20.03 -7.34
N GLY A 34 -9.29 -20.22 -6.72
CA GLY A 34 -9.14 -20.18 -5.26
C GLY A 34 -7.83 -20.82 -4.82
N VAL A 35 -7.05 -21.30 -5.77
CA VAL A 35 -5.69 -21.79 -5.51
C VAL A 35 -4.86 -20.64 -4.97
N GLY A 36 -4.29 -20.84 -3.78
CA GLY A 36 -3.49 -19.82 -3.10
C GLY A 36 -4.26 -18.90 -2.13
N LEU A 37 -5.59 -18.94 -2.12
CA LEU A 37 -6.39 -18.25 -1.11
C LEU A 37 -6.81 -19.20 0.01
N MET A 38 -6.61 -18.78 1.27
CA MET A 38 -7.17 -19.50 2.42
C MET A 38 -8.70 -19.47 2.40
N HIS A 39 -9.27 -18.36 2.00
CA HIS A 39 -10.71 -18.16 1.88
C HIS A 39 -11.03 -17.39 0.59
N ARG A 40 -11.95 -17.91 -0.19
CA ARG A 40 -12.45 -17.23 -1.41
C ARG A 40 -13.31 -16.01 -1.11
N GLN A 41 -13.93 -16.03 0.06
CA GLN A 41 -14.84 -15.01 0.53
C GLN A 41 -14.72 -14.89 2.04
N ILE A 42 -14.70 -13.69 2.56
CA ILE A 42 -14.72 -13.35 3.98
C ILE A 42 -15.95 -12.46 4.22
N GLY A 43 -16.93 -12.99 4.95
CA GLY A 43 -18.26 -12.34 5.02
C GLY A 43 -18.89 -12.25 3.63
N SER A 44 -19.22 -11.04 3.21
CA SER A 44 -19.75 -10.77 1.88
C SER A 44 -18.70 -10.36 0.84
N TYR A 45 -17.43 -10.23 1.24
CA TYR A 45 -16.37 -9.68 0.41
C TYR A 45 -15.51 -10.76 -0.26
N ARG A 46 -15.08 -10.46 -1.48
CA ARG A 46 -14.14 -11.24 -2.29
C ARG A 46 -12.94 -10.36 -2.66
N PRO A 47 -11.81 -10.94 -3.13
CA PRO A 47 -10.65 -10.14 -3.55
C PRO A 47 -10.99 -9.03 -4.55
N GLY A 48 -11.88 -9.30 -5.52
CA GLY A 48 -12.34 -8.32 -6.51
C GLY A 48 -13.23 -7.20 -5.96
N ASP A 49 -13.56 -7.22 -4.67
CA ASP A 49 -14.27 -6.12 -4.01
C ASP A 49 -13.31 -5.10 -3.38
N ILE A 50 -12.00 -5.35 -3.45
CA ILE A 50 -10.98 -4.38 -3.05
C ILE A 50 -10.71 -3.44 -4.22
N GLU A 51 -10.69 -2.15 -3.95
CA GLU A 51 -10.45 -1.08 -4.91
C GLU A 51 -9.33 -0.18 -4.42
N VAL A 52 -8.29 0.01 -5.24
CA VAL A 52 -7.22 0.96 -4.93
C VAL A 52 -7.66 2.33 -5.44
N VAL A 53 -7.80 3.29 -4.54
CA VAL A 53 -8.32 4.63 -4.85
C VAL A 53 -7.30 5.74 -4.68
N ALA A 54 -6.20 5.49 -3.97
CA ALA A 54 -5.07 6.41 -3.85
C ALA A 54 -3.76 5.63 -3.67
N ALA A 55 -2.66 6.20 -4.08
CA ALA A 55 -1.34 5.60 -3.88
C ALA A 55 -0.25 6.65 -3.77
N PHE A 56 0.75 6.35 -2.93
CA PHE A 56 1.93 7.19 -2.72
C PHE A 56 3.20 6.37 -2.92
N ASP A 57 4.16 6.94 -3.64
CA ASP A 57 5.51 6.39 -3.80
C ASP A 57 6.50 7.56 -3.93
N ILE A 58 7.79 7.28 -3.80
CA ILE A 58 8.84 8.29 -3.93
C ILE A 58 9.55 8.24 -5.28
N ASP A 59 9.39 7.13 -6.03
CA ASP A 59 10.11 6.90 -7.27
C ASP A 59 9.50 7.67 -8.45
N ARG A 60 10.32 8.51 -9.10
CA ARG A 60 9.93 9.32 -10.26
C ARG A 60 9.42 8.50 -11.46
N ARG A 61 9.72 7.19 -11.51
CA ARG A 61 9.26 6.28 -12.58
C ARG A 61 7.83 5.79 -12.33
N LYS A 62 7.30 6.01 -11.13
CA LYS A 62 5.96 5.58 -10.70
C LYS A 62 5.03 6.76 -10.45
N VAL A 63 5.56 7.83 -9.85
CA VAL A 63 4.76 9.04 -9.59
C VAL A 63 4.22 9.61 -10.91
N GLY A 64 2.92 9.89 -10.93
CA GLY A 64 2.20 10.35 -12.12
C GLY A 64 1.61 9.23 -13.00
N LEU A 65 1.95 7.96 -12.74
CA LEU A 65 1.32 6.82 -13.43
C LEU A 65 0.08 6.34 -12.66
N ASP A 66 -0.86 5.76 -13.40
CA ASP A 66 -1.91 4.93 -12.79
C ASP A 66 -1.28 3.73 -12.07
N VAL A 67 -1.82 3.35 -10.92
CA VAL A 67 -1.31 2.22 -10.12
C VAL A 67 -1.18 0.96 -10.94
N SER A 68 -2.12 0.68 -11.86
CA SER A 68 -2.09 -0.50 -12.73
C SER A 68 -0.83 -0.59 -13.60
N ARG A 69 -0.16 0.53 -13.83
CA ARG A 69 1.11 0.62 -14.60
C ARG A 69 2.30 0.78 -13.68
N ALA A 70 2.17 1.57 -12.63
CA ALA A 70 3.23 1.85 -11.67
C ALA A 70 3.75 0.58 -10.98
N ILE A 71 2.90 -0.42 -10.75
CA ILE A 71 3.26 -1.70 -10.13
C ILE A 71 4.26 -2.53 -10.96
N PHE A 72 4.42 -2.23 -12.24
CA PHE A 72 5.38 -2.91 -13.13
C PHE A 72 6.64 -2.06 -13.38
N ALA A 73 6.65 -0.81 -12.94
CA ALA A 73 7.80 0.06 -13.12
C ALA A 73 8.97 -0.35 -12.20
N PRO A 74 10.23 -0.16 -12.64
CA PRO A 74 11.40 -0.40 -11.78
C PRO A 74 11.31 0.41 -10.47
N PRO A 75 11.92 -0.08 -9.39
CA PRO A 75 12.74 -1.27 -9.27
C PRO A 75 11.95 -2.56 -8.96
N ASN A 76 10.63 -2.58 -9.22
CA ASN A 76 9.82 -3.75 -8.97
C ASN A 76 10.30 -4.96 -9.77
N CYS A 77 10.43 -6.10 -9.07
CA CYS A 77 10.88 -7.37 -9.64
C CYS A 77 9.89 -8.52 -9.33
N THR A 78 8.69 -8.19 -8.91
CA THR A 78 7.62 -9.17 -8.66
C THR A 78 7.29 -9.92 -9.96
N LYS A 79 7.16 -11.24 -9.87
CA LYS A 79 6.71 -12.05 -10.99
C LYS A 79 5.38 -11.52 -11.53
N VAL A 80 5.30 -11.33 -12.83
CA VAL A 80 4.06 -10.97 -13.51
C VAL A 80 3.24 -12.24 -13.71
N PHE A 81 2.12 -12.34 -13.00
CA PHE A 81 1.16 -13.45 -13.11
C PHE A 81 -0.21 -12.99 -13.59
N CYS A 82 -0.43 -11.67 -13.66
CA CYS A 82 -1.60 -11.04 -14.24
C CYS A 82 -1.15 -9.82 -15.05
N GLU A 83 -0.98 -10.00 -16.36
CA GLU A 83 -0.48 -8.94 -17.26
C GLU A 83 -1.51 -7.86 -17.55
N LYS A 84 -2.78 -8.26 -17.63
CA LYS A 84 -3.89 -7.36 -17.96
C LYS A 84 -4.54 -6.83 -16.68
N ILE A 85 -4.11 -5.65 -16.26
CA ILE A 85 -4.70 -4.94 -15.12
C ILE A 85 -5.55 -3.79 -15.67
N ASN A 86 -6.81 -3.74 -15.26
CA ASN A 86 -7.67 -2.62 -15.58
C ASN A 86 -7.12 -1.33 -14.94
N LEU A 87 -7.33 -0.19 -15.61
CA LEU A 87 -7.00 1.10 -15.01
C LEU A 87 -7.75 1.24 -13.67
N THR A 88 -7.01 1.62 -12.64
CA THR A 88 -7.58 1.83 -11.31
C THR A 88 -8.19 3.24 -11.16
N GLY A 89 -7.74 4.18 -11.98
CA GLY A 89 -8.03 5.61 -11.81
C GLY A 89 -7.22 6.28 -10.71
N ALA A 90 -6.53 5.49 -9.87
CA ALA A 90 -5.65 6.01 -8.83
C ALA A 90 -4.27 6.34 -9.42
N ILE A 91 -3.97 7.63 -9.50
CA ILE A 91 -2.65 8.10 -9.94
C ILE A 91 -1.72 8.14 -8.73
N VAL A 92 -0.54 7.54 -8.88
CA VAL A 92 0.49 7.55 -7.82
C VAL A 92 0.94 8.99 -7.58
N LYS A 93 0.79 9.46 -6.36
CA LYS A 93 1.26 10.77 -5.89
C LYS A 93 2.64 10.64 -5.24
N MET A 94 3.40 11.74 -5.23
CA MET A 94 4.65 11.78 -4.48
C MET A 94 4.36 11.65 -2.99
N GLY A 95 5.12 10.79 -2.33
CA GLY A 95 5.11 10.62 -0.88
C GLY A 95 6.18 11.45 -0.17
N CYS A 96 6.48 11.09 1.08
CA CYS A 96 7.59 11.63 1.86
C CYS A 96 8.69 10.57 1.99
N VAL A 97 9.93 10.97 1.87
CA VAL A 97 11.10 10.08 1.82
C VAL A 97 11.49 9.61 3.22
N PHE A 98 11.69 10.53 4.17
CA PHE A 98 12.20 10.22 5.52
C PHE A 98 13.35 9.21 5.50
N ASP A 99 13.21 8.14 6.29
CA ASP A 99 14.13 7.00 6.40
C ASP A 99 13.86 5.85 5.42
N SER A 100 12.89 6.03 4.50
CA SER A 100 12.52 4.99 3.54
C SER A 100 13.52 4.80 2.38
N TYR A 101 14.50 5.69 2.25
CA TYR A 101 15.60 5.61 1.28
C TYR A 101 16.95 5.61 1.98
N ALA A 102 17.36 4.44 2.45
CA ALA A 102 18.57 4.25 3.22
C ALA A 102 19.84 4.58 2.40
N PRO A 103 20.93 5.06 3.04
CA PRO A 103 22.16 5.45 2.35
C PRO A 103 22.74 4.38 1.42
N HIS A 104 22.77 3.13 1.86
CA HIS A 104 23.29 2.01 1.07
C HIS A 104 22.49 1.74 -0.22
N MET A 105 21.24 2.19 -0.29
CA MET A 105 20.43 2.07 -1.51
C MET A 105 20.82 3.11 -2.56
N ARG A 106 21.42 4.23 -2.16
CA ARG A 106 21.84 5.30 -3.08
C ARG A 106 22.99 4.90 -3.98
N GLU A 107 23.77 3.92 -3.55
CA GLU A 107 24.94 3.40 -4.27
C GLU A 107 24.61 2.26 -5.22
N GLN A 108 23.36 1.80 -5.23
CA GLN A 108 22.91 0.71 -6.08
C GLN A 108 22.64 1.16 -7.52
N ASP A 109 22.66 0.18 -8.44
CA ASP A 109 22.25 0.40 -9.82
C ASP A 109 20.85 1.04 -9.88
N PRO A 110 20.65 2.07 -10.73
CA PRO A 110 19.35 2.74 -10.87
C PRO A 110 18.16 1.81 -11.15
N LEU A 111 18.39 0.63 -11.74
CA LEU A 111 17.33 -0.36 -11.94
C LEU A 111 16.96 -1.13 -10.66
N ARG A 112 17.83 -1.09 -9.65
CA ARG A 112 17.67 -1.83 -8.40
C ARG A 112 17.36 -0.96 -7.20
N THR A 113 17.37 0.36 -7.37
CA THR A 113 17.13 1.33 -6.30
C THR A 113 16.02 2.30 -6.66
N PHE A 114 15.58 3.07 -5.69
CA PHE A 114 14.62 4.17 -5.89
C PHE A 114 15.32 5.38 -6.51
N LEU A 115 14.54 6.14 -7.28
CA LEU A 115 14.94 7.43 -7.85
C LEU A 115 13.96 8.51 -7.35
N PRO A 116 14.13 9.01 -6.12
CA PRO A 116 13.18 9.95 -5.54
C PRO A 116 13.08 11.25 -6.35
N LEU A 117 11.87 11.83 -6.36
CA LEU A 117 11.67 13.20 -6.82
C LEU A 117 12.19 14.18 -5.76
N GLU A 118 12.65 15.35 -6.21
CA GLU A 118 13.18 16.39 -5.32
C GLU A 118 12.09 17.02 -4.44
N LYS A 119 10.88 17.17 -5.00
CA LYS A 119 9.77 17.82 -4.29
C LYS A 119 8.83 16.77 -3.69
N GLU A 120 8.91 16.63 -2.38
CA GLU A 120 8.00 15.79 -1.60
C GLU A 120 6.63 16.45 -1.40
N SER A 121 5.60 15.62 -1.16
CA SER A 121 4.31 16.13 -0.72
C SER A 121 4.36 16.55 0.74
N THR A 122 3.57 17.57 1.09
CA THR A 122 3.38 17.96 2.49
C THR A 122 2.40 17.00 3.18
N ARG A 123 2.37 17.04 4.50
CA ARG A 123 1.42 16.29 5.31
C ARG A 123 -0.03 16.60 4.92
N GLU A 124 -0.33 17.89 4.74
CA GLU A 124 -1.65 18.38 4.38
C GLU A 124 -2.09 17.86 3.02
N GLN A 125 -1.17 17.80 2.05
CA GLN A 125 -1.45 17.26 0.72
C GLN A 125 -1.76 15.76 0.78
N ILE A 126 -1.00 14.99 1.59
CA ILE A 126 -1.26 13.56 1.76
C ILE A 126 -2.60 13.33 2.46
N VAL A 127 -2.89 14.06 3.53
CA VAL A 127 -4.17 13.94 4.26
C VAL A 127 -5.35 14.36 3.38
N SER A 128 -5.21 15.41 2.58
CA SER A 128 -6.25 15.82 1.61
C SER A 128 -6.51 14.72 0.59
N GLU A 129 -5.48 14.20 -0.05
CA GLU A 129 -5.61 13.11 -1.04
C GLU A 129 -6.28 11.87 -0.44
N LEU A 130 -5.91 11.50 0.80
CA LEU A 130 -6.54 10.38 1.50
C LEU A 130 -8.05 10.59 1.74
N ARG A 131 -8.47 11.82 2.07
CA ARG A 131 -9.88 12.16 2.26
C ARG A 131 -10.63 12.22 0.93
N ASP A 132 -10.06 12.91 -0.06
CA ASP A 132 -10.68 13.16 -1.36
C ASP A 132 -10.87 11.86 -2.16
N SER A 133 -9.96 10.91 -2.00
CA SER A 133 -10.08 9.56 -2.59
C SER A 133 -11.17 8.72 -1.94
N CYS A 134 -11.73 9.16 -0.82
CA CYS A 134 -12.68 8.39 -0.02
C CYS A 134 -12.15 7.01 0.38
N ALA A 135 -10.86 6.84 0.58
CA ALA A 135 -10.27 5.60 1.11
C ALA A 135 -10.85 5.27 2.49
N GLU A 136 -10.95 4.00 2.81
CA GLU A 136 -11.40 3.51 4.12
C GLU A 136 -10.22 3.06 4.99
N MET A 137 -9.11 2.70 4.34
CA MET A 137 -7.87 2.32 5.03
C MET A 137 -6.62 2.68 4.21
N LEU A 138 -5.53 2.92 4.92
CA LEU A 138 -4.19 3.07 4.35
C LEU A 138 -3.38 1.80 4.61
N VAL A 139 -2.88 1.19 3.53
CA VAL A 139 -2.04 -0.02 3.58
C VAL A 139 -0.59 0.38 3.41
N ASN A 140 0.24 0.07 4.40
CA ASN A 140 1.67 0.39 4.42
C ASN A 140 2.51 -0.75 3.85
N TYR A 141 3.18 -0.50 2.74
CA TYR A 141 4.15 -1.37 2.06
C TYR A 141 5.52 -0.69 1.89
N LEU A 142 5.86 0.24 2.76
CA LEU A 142 7.18 0.87 2.75
C LEU A 142 8.30 -0.18 2.94
N PRO A 143 9.54 0.13 2.55
CA PRO A 143 10.68 -0.74 2.81
C PRO A 143 10.90 -1.02 4.29
N VAL A 144 11.44 -2.19 4.61
CA VAL A 144 11.87 -2.52 5.98
C VAL A 144 12.90 -1.49 6.45
N GLY A 145 12.74 -1.00 7.68
CA GLY A 145 13.58 0.06 8.26
C GLY A 145 12.96 1.45 8.18
N SER A 146 11.87 1.65 7.44
CA SER A 146 11.16 2.93 7.32
C SER A 146 10.31 3.22 8.57
N GLU A 147 10.94 3.47 9.71
CA GLU A 147 10.23 3.66 10.98
C GLU A 147 9.57 5.04 11.06
N GLU A 148 10.33 6.10 10.74
CA GLU A 148 9.83 7.48 10.76
C GLU A 148 8.72 7.68 9.73
N ALA A 149 8.92 7.21 8.49
CA ALA A 149 7.93 7.26 7.45
C ALA A 149 6.65 6.50 7.84
N THR A 150 6.77 5.32 8.45
CA THR A 150 5.61 4.55 8.90
C THR A 150 4.80 5.29 9.97
N ARG A 151 5.47 5.89 10.96
CA ARG A 151 4.81 6.70 12.00
C ARG A 151 4.14 7.94 11.41
N PHE A 152 4.78 8.56 10.44
CA PHE A 152 4.21 9.69 9.70
C PHE A 152 2.92 9.30 8.99
N TYR A 153 2.93 8.23 8.19
CA TYR A 153 1.73 7.78 7.46
C TYR A 153 0.63 7.24 8.37
N ALA A 154 0.97 6.58 9.48
CA ALA A 154 -0.01 6.23 10.51
C ALA A 154 -0.70 7.47 11.10
N GLY A 155 0.07 8.55 11.30
CA GLY A 155 -0.46 9.85 11.70
C GLY A 155 -1.38 10.48 10.65
N CYS A 156 -1.02 10.41 9.36
CA CYS A 156 -1.85 10.89 8.26
C CYS A 156 -3.17 10.10 8.17
N ALA A 157 -3.11 8.78 8.31
CA ALA A 157 -4.31 7.93 8.34
C ALA A 157 -5.26 8.31 9.48
N LEU A 158 -4.73 8.48 10.70
CA LEU A 158 -5.50 8.97 11.85
C LEU A 158 -6.15 10.31 11.61
N GLU A 159 -5.43 11.24 11.01
CA GLU A 159 -5.92 12.59 10.72
C GLU A 159 -6.98 12.58 9.62
N ALA A 160 -6.82 11.74 8.62
CA ALA A 160 -7.78 11.55 7.55
C ALA A 160 -9.02 10.74 7.97
N GLY A 161 -8.97 10.05 9.13
CA GLY A 161 -10.07 9.20 9.61
C GLY A 161 -10.09 7.81 8.97
N LEU A 162 -8.92 7.28 8.60
CA LEU A 162 -8.77 5.98 7.96
C LEU A 162 -8.26 4.92 8.94
N ALA A 163 -8.66 3.68 8.72
CA ALA A 163 -7.97 2.52 9.28
C ALA A 163 -6.52 2.43 8.75
N PHE A 164 -5.63 1.77 9.50
CA PHE A 164 -4.24 1.60 9.10
C PHE A 164 -3.80 0.14 9.16
N VAL A 165 -3.26 -0.39 8.06
CA VAL A 165 -2.73 -1.75 7.98
C VAL A 165 -1.23 -1.68 7.74
N ASN A 166 -0.45 -2.08 8.74
CA ASN A 166 1.01 -2.07 8.68
C ASN A 166 1.56 -3.44 8.26
N ASN A 167 2.25 -3.50 7.13
CA ASN A 167 2.84 -4.74 6.60
C ASN A 167 4.36 -4.80 6.74
N ILE A 168 4.97 -3.92 7.53
CA ILE A 168 6.41 -3.94 7.81
C ILE A 168 6.67 -4.06 9.32
N PRO A 169 7.85 -4.50 9.76
CA PRO A 169 8.14 -4.76 11.16
C PRO A 169 8.41 -3.48 11.98
N VAL A 170 7.48 -2.54 11.94
CA VAL A 170 7.46 -1.33 12.78
C VAL A 170 6.32 -1.46 13.77
N PHE A 171 6.61 -1.21 15.05
CA PHE A 171 5.61 -1.33 16.11
C PHE A 171 4.65 -0.14 16.11
N ILE A 172 3.48 -0.33 15.50
CA ILE A 172 2.37 0.61 15.54
C ILE A 172 1.17 -0.03 16.27
N ALA A 173 0.63 -1.14 15.76
CA ALA A 173 -0.52 -1.79 16.36
C ALA A 173 -0.25 -2.39 17.76
N SER A 174 0.99 -2.76 18.06
CA SER A 174 1.42 -3.25 19.37
C SER A 174 1.96 -2.17 20.32
N ASP A 175 2.07 -0.94 19.86
CA ASP A 175 2.42 0.21 20.69
C ASP A 175 1.15 0.75 21.37
N PRO A 176 1.09 0.78 22.73
CA PRO A 176 -0.11 1.20 23.45
C PRO A 176 -0.57 2.63 23.13
N VAL A 177 0.37 3.53 22.84
CA VAL A 177 0.06 4.93 22.52
C VAL A 177 -0.66 5.01 21.18
N TRP A 178 -0.13 4.32 20.16
CA TRP A 178 -0.77 4.26 18.85
C TRP A 178 -2.11 3.53 18.90
N ALA A 179 -2.16 2.38 19.57
CA ALA A 179 -3.39 1.62 19.73
C ALA A 179 -4.50 2.47 20.35
N LYS A 180 -4.16 3.23 21.43
CA LYS A 180 -5.10 4.14 22.07
C LYS A 180 -5.57 5.25 21.11
N ARG A 181 -4.68 5.89 20.36
CA ARG A 181 -5.02 6.97 19.41
C ARG A 181 -6.01 6.52 18.34
N PHE A 182 -5.87 5.28 17.83
CA PHE A 182 -6.83 4.72 16.88
C PHE A 182 -8.15 4.35 17.56
N ALA A 183 -8.11 3.75 18.75
CA ALA A 183 -9.29 3.41 19.52
C ALA A 183 -10.13 4.65 19.89
N ASP A 184 -9.49 5.72 20.34
CA ASP A 184 -10.16 6.99 20.69
C ASP A 184 -10.93 7.60 19.50
N LYS A 185 -10.52 7.28 18.27
CA LYS A 185 -11.21 7.68 17.02
C LYS A 185 -12.13 6.61 16.45
N ASN A 186 -12.27 5.48 17.11
CA ASN A 186 -13.02 4.31 16.63
C ASN A 186 -12.51 3.83 15.26
N LEU A 187 -11.20 3.89 15.05
CA LEU A 187 -10.52 3.44 13.82
C LEU A 187 -9.79 2.15 14.09
N GLN A 188 -9.78 1.28 13.08
CA GLN A 188 -9.07 0.01 13.16
C GLN A 188 -7.59 0.19 12.83
N ILE A 189 -6.76 -0.58 13.54
CA ILE A 189 -5.35 -0.70 13.27
C ILE A 189 -4.98 -2.17 13.23
N GLY A 190 -4.24 -2.58 12.20
CA GLY A 190 -3.83 -3.95 11.99
C GLY A 190 -2.37 -4.07 11.59
N ARG A 191 -1.82 -5.29 11.76
CA ARG A 191 -0.51 -5.66 11.22
C ARG A 191 -0.61 -6.97 10.46
N ALA A 192 0.17 -7.11 9.39
CA ALA A 192 0.44 -8.41 8.84
C ALA A 192 1.33 -9.18 9.81
N SER A 193 0.88 -10.34 10.24
CA SER A 193 1.69 -11.24 11.06
C SER A 193 2.47 -12.16 10.13
N CYS A 194 3.71 -11.82 9.77
CA CYS A 194 4.68 -12.82 9.35
C CYS A 194 5.13 -13.59 10.59
N ARG A 195 4.41 -14.65 10.94
CA ARG A 195 4.98 -15.70 11.75
C ARG A 195 5.81 -16.57 10.82
N GLU A 196 7.09 -16.30 10.71
CA GLU A 196 8.04 -17.35 10.39
C GLU A 196 7.90 -18.40 11.50
N ARG A 197 7.37 -19.54 11.14
CA ARG A 197 7.55 -20.74 11.97
C ARG A 197 8.97 -21.19 11.69
N VAL A 198 9.86 -20.96 12.65
CA VAL A 198 11.10 -21.69 12.79
C VAL A 198 10.78 -23.12 13.18
#